data_1a676dd33a2b00f92b71d5395ee72b88
#
_entry.id   1a676dd33a2b00f92b71d5395ee72b88
#
_cell.length_a   1.000
_cell.length_b   1.000
_cell.length_c   1.000
_cell.angle_alpha   90.00
_cell.angle_beta   90.00
_cell.angle_gamma   90.00
#
_symmetry.space_group_name_H-M   'P 1'
#
loop_
_entity.id
_entity.type
_entity.pdbx_description
1 polymer ?
#
loop_
_entity_poly.entity_id
_entity_poly.type
_entity_poly.pdbx_seq_one_letter_code
_entity_poly.pdbx_strand_id
1 'polypeptide(L)'
;MSIRNKIALSLSAILAAVSFTACSSNTSTADDSSVDSSSATDSSVADSSAAGDSGDSSAADSEAAYSPENPVTVKIGLTGNVYEDIWNPIKDKLAPEGINLEYVQFTSFNIPNNALNSGEIDMNAFQHHAYFNNEVSTNGYDITAIGDTYIVAMNVYTAKGLTIDDALASTDTLKIAVPNDLTNEGRALKLLESAGFFTIDPEAGASPEISDITEYKVPVEFVEVDANLVYSVIQDVDLAVINGNYALDSGLTADDAIFKESEYADNSYYCLIAVRTEDAENPVYKRIVEAYQTQDTIDIYNDEFKGFFVPAWTLG
;
A
#
# COMPACT_ATOMS: atom_id res chain seq x y z
N MET A 1 33.70 -41.13 -16.35
CA MET A 1 33.03 -42.27 -15.71
C MET A 1 31.62 -41.80 -15.35
N SER A 2 30.66 -42.37 -16.08
CA SER A 2 29.24 -41.97 -16.13
C SER A 2 28.47 -42.60 -14.98
N ILE A 3 27.55 -41.86 -14.32
CA ILE A 3 26.37 -42.47 -13.70
C ILE A 3 25.20 -41.49 -13.88
N ARG A 4 24.31 -41.91 -14.79
CA ARG A 4 22.97 -41.35 -15.01
C ARG A 4 22.02 -42.01 -14.02
N ASN A 5 21.29 -41.24 -13.21
CA ASN A 5 20.10 -41.76 -12.52
C ASN A 5 18.85 -41.06 -13.05
N LYS A 6 18.02 -41.91 -13.69
CA LYS A 6 16.67 -41.60 -14.10
C LYS A 6 15.75 -41.79 -12.88
N ILE A 7 14.94 -40.79 -12.55
CA ILE A 7 13.79 -40.99 -11.66
C ILE A 7 12.54 -40.76 -12.49
N ALA A 8 11.68 -41.76 -12.47
CA ALA A 8 10.44 -41.81 -13.22
C ALA A 8 9.33 -41.05 -12.52
N LEU A 9 8.56 -40.28 -13.29
CA LEU A 9 7.29 -39.70 -12.89
C LEU A 9 6.21 -40.79 -12.76
N SER A 10 5.50 -40.79 -11.63
CA SER A 10 4.20 -41.46 -11.52
C SER A 10 3.10 -40.39 -11.38
N LEU A 11 2.31 -40.25 -12.43
CA LEU A 11 1.05 -39.52 -12.45
C LEU A 11 -0.01 -40.33 -11.72
N SER A 12 -0.65 -39.75 -10.70
CA SER A 12 -1.91 -40.27 -10.14
C SER A 12 -2.96 -39.16 -10.25
N ALA A 13 -3.87 -39.38 -11.19
CA ALA A 13 -5.08 -38.57 -11.34
C ALA A 13 -6.14 -39.04 -10.33
N ILE A 14 -6.64 -38.15 -9.50
CA ILE A 14 -7.85 -38.36 -8.69
C ILE A 14 -8.93 -37.41 -9.20
N LEU A 15 -9.93 -38.04 -9.87
CA LEU A 15 -11.20 -37.40 -10.20
C LEU A 15 -12.10 -37.43 -8.97
N ALA A 16 -12.50 -36.28 -8.47
CA ALA A 16 -13.61 -36.15 -7.51
C ALA A 16 -14.78 -35.47 -8.20
N ALA A 17 -15.84 -36.22 -8.44
CA ALA A 17 -17.12 -35.70 -8.90
C ALA A 17 -17.91 -35.17 -7.71
N VAL A 18 -18.32 -33.91 -7.78
CA VAL A 18 -19.27 -33.29 -6.82
C VAL A 18 -20.62 -33.13 -7.53
N SER A 19 -21.61 -33.85 -7.00
CA SER A 19 -23.00 -33.82 -7.47
C SER A 19 -23.73 -32.61 -6.92
N PHE A 20 -24.32 -31.81 -7.79
CA PHE A 20 -25.28 -30.76 -7.42
C PHE A 20 -26.65 -31.39 -7.09
N THR A 21 -27.19 -31.07 -5.92
CA THR A 21 -28.59 -31.30 -5.61
C THR A 21 -29.27 -29.94 -5.42
N ALA A 22 -30.12 -29.60 -6.37
CA ALA A 22 -31.03 -28.47 -6.30
C ALA A 22 -32.28 -28.88 -5.51
N CYS A 23 -32.71 -28.04 -4.57
CA CYS A 23 -34.10 -28.07 -4.09
C CYS A 23 -34.64 -26.65 -4.10
N SER A 24 -35.73 -26.55 -4.86
CA SER A 24 -36.56 -25.39 -5.15
C SER A 24 -37.76 -25.35 -4.20
N SER A 25 -38.36 -24.18 -4.12
CA SER A 25 -39.76 -23.86 -3.72
C SER A 25 -39.97 -23.49 -2.24
N ASN A 26 -40.80 -22.56 -1.85
CA ASN A 26 -41.86 -21.80 -2.54
C ASN A 26 -42.37 -20.69 -1.60
N THR A 27 -42.67 -19.54 -2.17
CA THR A 27 -43.80 -18.60 -1.96
C THR A 27 -44.60 -18.66 -0.64
N SER A 28 -44.85 -17.53 0.01
CA SER A 28 -46.00 -16.67 -0.11
C SER A 28 -46.26 -15.81 1.13
N THR A 29 -46.51 -14.57 0.84
CA THR A 29 -47.64 -13.64 1.12
C THR A 29 -47.76 -13.02 2.51
N ALA A 30 -47.56 -11.72 2.49
CA ALA A 30 -48.42 -10.58 2.88
C ALA A 30 -49.33 -10.70 4.10
N ASP A 31 -49.27 -9.69 4.95
CA ASP A 31 -50.30 -8.73 5.38
C ASP A 31 -49.74 -7.86 6.51
N ASP A 32 -49.71 -6.61 6.37
CA ASP A 32 -50.60 -5.44 6.57
C ASP A 32 -51.11 -5.23 8.00
N SER A 33 -50.93 -4.02 8.42
CA SER A 33 -51.68 -3.12 9.34
C SER A 33 -50.76 -2.51 10.43
N SER A 34 -50.37 -1.26 10.29
CA SER A 34 -51.00 0.04 10.52
C SER A 34 -51.44 0.37 11.94
N VAL A 35 -51.19 1.64 12.26
CA VAL A 35 -51.82 2.54 13.27
C VAL A 35 -51.15 2.55 14.65
N ASP A 36 -50.78 3.60 15.22
CA ASP A 36 -51.02 5.05 15.24
C ASP A 36 -50.72 5.57 16.65
N SER A 37 -50.21 6.78 16.68
CA SER A 37 -50.56 7.90 17.54
C SER A 37 -50.05 8.05 18.98
N SER A 38 -49.37 9.17 19.09
CA SER A 38 -49.60 10.30 20.04
C SER A 38 -49.25 10.08 21.50
N SER A 39 -48.75 10.98 22.23
CA SER A 39 -48.65 12.43 22.38
C SER A 39 -47.94 12.73 23.66
N ALA A 40 -47.04 13.65 23.67
CA ALA A 40 -46.99 14.96 24.26
C ALA A 40 -47.39 15.11 25.75
N THR A 41 -46.59 15.85 26.42
CA THR A 41 -46.71 16.96 27.40
C THR A 41 -45.77 16.75 28.58
N ASP A 42 -45.00 17.66 28.95
CA ASP A 42 -44.89 19.11 29.18
C ASP A 42 -44.48 19.37 30.66
N SER A 43 -43.57 20.34 30.79
CA SER A 43 -43.30 21.25 31.94
C SER A 43 -42.82 20.64 33.26
N SER A 44 -41.93 21.25 33.99
CA SER A 44 -41.57 22.63 34.24
C SER A 44 -40.41 22.75 35.23
N VAL A 45 -39.55 23.71 34.95
CA VAL A 45 -38.86 24.69 35.82
C VAL A 45 -38.88 24.50 37.32
N ALA A 46 -37.67 24.53 37.95
CA ALA A 46 -37.34 25.46 39.03
C ALA A 46 -35.86 25.43 39.38
N ASP A 47 -35.32 26.57 39.27
CA ASP A 47 -34.21 27.29 39.83
C ASP A 47 -33.88 27.02 41.29
N SER A 48 -32.58 26.87 41.63
CA SER A 48 -31.97 27.66 42.69
C SER A 48 -30.47 27.46 42.82
N SER A 49 -29.81 28.57 42.81
CA SER A 49 -28.42 28.89 43.09
C SER A 49 -27.89 28.39 44.43
N ALA A 50 -26.61 28.03 44.50
CA ALA A 50 -25.59 28.75 45.27
C ALA A 50 -24.26 27.98 45.38
N ALA A 51 -23.20 28.71 45.02
CA ALA A 51 -21.91 28.85 45.68
C ALA A 51 -21.00 27.66 45.97
N GLY A 52 -19.90 27.63 45.25
CA GLY A 52 -18.52 27.67 45.71
C GLY A 52 -18.02 26.49 46.56
N ASP A 53 -17.16 25.69 45.92
CA ASP A 53 -15.89 25.36 46.56
C ASP A 53 -14.85 24.99 45.48
N SER A 54 -13.69 25.63 45.63
CA SER A 54 -12.49 25.34 44.93
C SER A 54 -11.91 24.04 45.46
N GLY A 55 -11.90 23.00 44.66
CA GLY A 55 -11.32 21.71 45.03
C GLY A 55 -10.76 21.03 43.81
N ASP A 56 -9.45 21.08 43.71
CA ASP A 56 -8.58 20.04 43.20
C ASP A 56 -9.02 19.35 41.90
N SER A 57 -8.47 19.83 40.78
CA SER A 57 -8.46 19.06 39.58
C SER A 57 -7.53 17.84 39.78
N SER A 58 -8.10 16.77 40.35
CA SER A 58 -7.53 15.47 40.11
C SER A 58 -7.57 15.23 38.60
N ALA A 59 -6.39 15.27 37.98
CA ALA A 59 -6.19 14.66 36.69
C ALA A 59 -6.72 13.22 36.85
N ALA A 60 -7.84 12.92 36.22
CA ALA A 60 -8.26 11.55 36.05
C ALA A 60 -7.08 10.89 35.31
N ASP A 61 -6.39 9.98 35.97
CA ASP A 61 -5.54 9.00 35.31
C ASP A 61 -6.46 8.28 34.31
N SER A 62 -6.41 8.74 33.06
CA SER A 62 -6.90 7.91 31.96
C SER A 62 -5.97 6.71 31.96
N GLU A 63 -6.46 5.55 32.42
CA GLU A 63 -5.76 4.27 32.25
C GLU A 63 -5.21 4.25 30.83
N ALA A 64 -3.90 4.10 30.69
CA ALA A 64 -3.27 4.08 29.37
C ALA A 64 -3.94 2.95 28.57
N ALA A 65 -4.29 3.24 27.33
CA ALA A 65 -4.97 2.29 26.44
C ALA A 65 -4.20 0.97 26.28
N TYR A 66 -2.94 0.93 26.72
CA TYR A 66 -2.03 -0.22 26.71
C TYR A 66 -0.98 -0.09 27.81
N SER A 67 -0.45 -1.21 28.28
CA SER A 67 0.68 -1.28 29.21
C SER A 67 1.36 -2.66 29.12
N PRO A 68 2.54 -2.85 29.70
CA PRO A 68 3.16 -4.19 29.78
C PRO A 68 2.27 -5.24 30.46
N GLU A 69 1.43 -4.84 31.40
CA GLU A 69 0.47 -5.70 32.12
C GLU A 69 -0.84 -5.91 31.34
N ASN A 70 -1.15 -5.00 30.41
CA ASN A 70 -2.32 -5.07 29.52
C ASN A 70 -1.89 -4.81 28.08
N PRO A 71 -1.14 -5.73 27.44
CA PRO A 71 -0.61 -5.52 26.11
C PRO A 71 -1.71 -5.61 25.05
N VAL A 72 -1.50 -4.84 23.96
CA VAL A 72 -2.31 -4.89 22.76
C VAL A 72 -1.49 -5.49 21.62
N THR A 73 -2.16 -6.17 20.69
CA THR A 73 -1.54 -6.63 19.44
C THR A 73 -2.15 -5.89 18.27
N VAL A 74 -1.30 -5.38 17.38
CA VAL A 74 -1.70 -4.64 16.18
C VAL A 74 -1.18 -5.39 14.96
N LYS A 75 -2.09 -5.74 14.05
CA LYS A 75 -1.77 -6.40 12.78
C LYS A 75 -1.52 -5.37 11.71
N ILE A 76 -0.30 -5.38 11.17
CA ILE A 76 0.14 -4.48 10.09
C ILE A 76 0.24 -5.23 8.78
N GLY A 77 -0.52 -4.79 7.77
CA GLY A 77 -0.41 -5.27 6.39
C GLY A 77 0.78 -4.64 5.68
N LEU A 78 1.70 -5.47 5.20
CA LEU A 78 2.88 -5.08 4.43
C LEU A 78 2.86 -5.76 3.06
N THR A 79 3.47 -5.15 2.05
CA THR A 79 3.59 -5.73 0.71
C THR A 79 5.04 -5.71 0.26
N GLY A 80 5.77 -6.76 0.60
CA GLY A 80 7.20 -6.92 0.38
C GLY A 80 7.96 -7.21 1.67
N ASN A 81 8.94 -8.12 1.58
CA ASN A 81 9.71 -8.54 2.76
C ASN A 81 10.66 -7.45 3.25
N VAL A 82 11.11 -6.59 2.35
CA VAL A 82 12.00 -5.46 2.65
C VAL A 82 11.46 -4.55 3.77
N TYR A 83 10.15 -4.49 3.93
CA TYR A 83 9.54 -3.66 4.97
C TYR A 83 9.71 -4.22 6.38
N GLU A 84 9.86 -5.53 6.55
CA GLU A 84 10.12 -6.11 7.87
C GLU A 84 11.44 -5.61 8.47
N ASP A 85 12.46 -5.38 7.64
CA ASP A 85 13.75 -4.84 8.11
C ASP A 85 13.60 -3.42 8.67
N ILE A 86 12.67 -2.62 8.14
CA ILE A 86 12.32 -1.29 8.67
C ILE A 86 11.49 -1.41 9.94
N TRP A 87 10.50 -2.31 9.96
CA TRP A 87 9.54 -2.41 11.04
C TRP A 87 10.04 -3.19 12.27
N ASN A 88 11.01 -4.12 12.12
CA ASN A 88 11.51 -4.92 13.24
C ASN A 88 12.11 -4.09 14.38
N PRO A 89 12.96 -3.07 14.16
CA PRO A 89 13.44 -2.22 15.25
C PRO A 89 12.32 -1.43 15.94
N ILE A 90 11.28 -1.04 15.20
CA ILE A 90 10.12 -0.33 15.75
C ILE A 90 9.28 -1.27 16.62
N LYS A 91 9.08 -2.51 16.19
CA LYS A 91 8.43 -3.58 16.95
C LYS A 91 9.16 -3.83 18.28
N ASP A 92 10.49 -3.95 18.23
CA ASP A 92 11.30 -4.19 19.42
C ASP A 92 11.25 -3.01 20.40
N LYS A 93 11.11 -1.78 19.89
CA LYS A 93 10.95 -0.55 20.69
C LYS A 93 9.59 -0.47 21.38
N LEU A 94 8.54 -0.92 20.71
CA LEU A 94 7.16 -0.83 21.21
C LEU A 94 6.75 -1.97 22.13
N ALA A 95 7.35 -3.14 22.01
CA ALA A 95 7.02 -4.32 22.80
C ALA A 95 7.15 -4.09 24.33
N PRO A 96 8.21 -3.42 24.86
CA PRO A 96 8.31 -3.08 26.29
C PRO A 96 7.24 -2.09 26.77
N GLU A 97 6.60 -1.35 25.85
CA GLU A 97 5.51 -0.43 26.17
C GLU A 97 4.14 -1.16 26.24
N GLY A 98 4.09 -2.44 25.83
CA GLY A 98 2.85 -3.24 25.76
C GLY A 98 2.17 -3.17 24.39
N ILE A 99 2.85 -2.71 23.34
CA ILE A 99 2.35 -2.74 21.95
C ILE A 99 3.10 -3.81 21.17
N ASN A 100 2.40 -4.87 20.77
CA ASN A 100 2.95 -5.96 19.98
C ASN A 100 2.55 -5.82 18.52
N LEU A 101 3.50 -5.79 17.60
CA LEU A 101 3.23 -5.75 16.16
C LEU A 101 3.25 -7.16 15.57
N GLU A 102 2.23 -7.48 14.80
CA GLU A 102 2.12 -8.71 14.00
C GLU A 102 2.05 -8.32 12.52
N TYR A 103 2.96 -8.85 11.69
CA TYR A 103 2.97 -8.55 10.27
C TYR A 103 2.11 -9.54 9.50
N VAL A 104 1.27 -9.01 8.62
CA VAL A 104 0.51 -9.76 7.63
C VAL A 104 1.07 -9.42 6.25
N GLN A 105 1.78 -10.37 5.65
CA GLN A 105 2.41 -10.17 4.35
C GLN A 105 1.43 -10.40 3.20
N PHE A 106 1.38 -9.45 2.29
CA PHE A 106 0.65 -9.52 1.05
C PHE A 106 1.61 -9.51 -0.14
N THR A 107 1.25 -10.21 -1.21
CA THR A 107 2.09 -10.30 -2.42
C THR A 107 1.72 -9.26 -3.47
N SER A 108 0.55 -8.65 -3.39
CA SER A 108 0.02 -7.71 -4.38
C SER A 108 -0.62 -6.50 -3.69
N PHE A 109 -0.57 -5.34 -4.34
CA PHE A 109 -1.10 -4.08 -3.80
C PHE A 109 -2.64 -4.05 -3.69
N ASN A 110 -3.37 -4.83 -4.46
CA ASN A 110 -4.83 -4.82 -4.54
C ASN A 110 -5.56 -5.51 -3.37
N ILE A 111 -4.84 -6.08 -2.39
CA ILE A 111 -5.45 -6.86 -1.30
C ILE A 111 -5.48 -6.10 0.03
N PRO A 112 -4.41 -5.38 0.47
CA PRO A 112 -4.31 -4.89 1.85
C PRO A 112 -5.39 -3.88 2.25
N ASN A 113 -5.88 -3.02 1.32
CA ASN A 113 -6.92 -2.05 1.64
C ASN A 113 -8.27 -2.71 1.93
N ASN A 114 -8.61 -3.77 1.20
CA ASN A 114 -9.81 -4.55 1.51
C ASN A 114 -9.68 -5.27 2.86
N ALA A 115 -8.51 -5.86 3.16
CA ALA A 115 -8.24 -6.52 4.44
C ALA A 115 -8.32 -5.53 5.61
N LEU A 116 -7.84 -4.28 5.43
CA LEU A 116 -7.96 -3.21 6.42
C LEU A 116 -9.42 -2.79 6.61
N ASN A 117 -10.13 -2.52 5.53
CA ASN A 117 -11.53 -2.10 5.56
C ASN A 117 -12.46 -3.16 6.17
N SER A 118 -12.15 -4.45 5.98
CA SER A 118 -12.91 -5.58 6.56
C SER A 118 -12.52 -5.92 8.00
N GLY A 119 -11.46 -5.32 8.56
CA GLY A 119 -10.98 -5.58 9.92
C GLY A 119 -10.14 -6.86 10.06
N GLU A 120 -9.63 -7.44 8.96
CA GLU A 120 -8.69 -8.56 9.00
C GLU A 120 -7.32 -8.14 9.51
N ILE A 121 -6.94 -6.87 9.22
CA ILE A 121 -5.77 -6.18 9.74
C ILE A 121 -6.18 -4.85 10.39
N ASP A 122 -5.31 -4.29 11.20
CA ASP A 122 -5.58 -3.06 11.97
C ASP A 122 -5.05 -1.81 11.27
N MET A 123 -3.95 -1.94 10.53
CA MET A 123 -3.34 -0.91 9.70
C MET A 123 -2.63 -1.54 8.51
N ASN A 124 -2.29 -0.73 7.50
CA ASN A 124 -1.33 -1.11 6.47
C ASN A 124 -0.32 -0.01 6.22
N ALA A 125 0.86 -0.39 5.69
CA ALA A 125 1.95 0.52 5.41
C ALA A 125 2.71 0.02 4.16
N PHE A 126 2.18 0.31 2.96
CA PHE A 126 2.75 -0.18 1.70
C PHE A 126 2.53 0.77 0.51
N GLN A 127 1.58 1.69 0.60
CA GLN A 127 1.02 2.43 -0.52
C GLN A 127 1.31 3.93 -0.42
N HIS A 128 1.42 4.58 -1.55
CA HIS A 128 1.54 6.03 -1.65
C HIS A 128 0.17 6.72 -1.77
N HIS A 129 0.11 8.05 -1.51
CA HIS A 129 -1.13 8.82 -1.50
C HIS A 129 -1.94 8.70 -2.80
N ALA A 130 -1.30 8.74 -3.98
CA ALA A 130 -2.02 8.62 -5.25
C ALA A 130 -2.77 7.28 -5.35
N TYR A 131 -2.10 6.17 -4.98
CA TYR A 131 -2.72 4.84 -4.97
C TYR A 131 -3.84 4.76 -3.92
N PHE A 132 -3.56 5.19 -2.69
CA PHE A 132 -4.52 5.21 -1.59
C PHE A 132 -5.80 5.97 -1.97
N ASN A 133 -5.67 7.19 -2.48
CA ASN A 133 -6.81 8.02 -2.86
C ASN A 133 -7.64 7.40 -4.00
N ASN A 134 -6.97 6.79 -4.98
CA ASN A 134 -7.64 6.07 -6.07
C ASN A 134 -8.42 4.86 -5.53
N GLU A 135 -7.81 4.04 -4.68
CA GLU A 135 -8.43 2.86 -4.06
C GLU A 135 -9.64 3.23 -3.20
N VAL A 136 -9.51 4.25 -2.34
CA VAL A 136 -10.60 4.74 -1.50
C VAL A 136 -11.77 5.24 -2.35
N SER A 137 -11.49 6.05 -3.38
CA SER A 137 -12.54 6.62 -4.24
C SER A 137 -13.23 5.58 -5.11
N THR A 138 -12.48 4.59 -5.60
CA THR A 138 -12.99 3.56 -6.52
C THR A 138 -13.79 2.49 -5.80
N ASN A 139 -13.31 2.05 -4.63
CA ASN A 139 -13.90 0.93 -3.90
C ASN A 139 -14.81 1.36 -2.75
N GLY A 140 -14.81 2.65 -2.38
CA GLY A 140 -15.62 3.17 -1.28
C GLY A 140 -15.16 2.69 0.09
N TYR A 141 -13.85 2.48 0.27
CA TYR A 141 -13.29 2.07 1.56
C TYR A 141 -13.40 3.18 2.60
N ASP A 142 -13.72 2.81 3.84
CA ASP A 142 -13.77 3.72 4.99
C ASP A 142 -12.45 3.64 5.78
N ILE A 143 -11.37 4.05 5.13
CA ILE A 143 -10.00 4.05 5.66
C ILE A 143 -9.37 5.43 5.46
N THR A 144 -8.42 5.78 6.32
CA THR A 144 -7.74 7.08 6.31
C THR A 144 -6.26 6.95 6.58
N ALA A 145 -5.46 7.88 6.04
CA ALA A 145 -4.03 8.00 6.33
C ALA A 145 -3.82 8.71 7.67
N ILE A 146 -2.90 8.21 8.49
CA ILE A 146 -2.56 8.79 9.80
C ILE A 146 -1.10 9.21 9.93
N GLY A 147 -0.26 8.95 8.95
CA GLY A 147 1.13 9.39 8.94
C GLY A 147 1.86 8.97 7.67
N ASP A 148 2.77 9.84 7.20
CA ASP A 148 3.65 9.54 6.08
C ASP A 148 4.85 8.69 6.54
N THR A 149 5.38 7.88 5.62
CA THR A 149 6.49 6.98 5.91
C THR A 149 7.71 7.29 5.05
N TYR A 150 7.72 6.92 3.80
CA TYR A 150 8.87 7.07 2.91
C TYR A 150 8.43 7.41 1.49
N ILE A 151 9.42 7.82 0.69
CA ILE A 151 9.38 7.67 -0.77
C ILE A 151 10.36 6.55 -1.11
N VAL A 152 9.94 5.62 -1.96
CA VAL A 152 10.81 4.65 -2.60
C VAL A 152 10.73 4.86 -4.11
N ALA A 153 11.90 5.04 -4.76
CA ALA A 153 11.95 5.35 -6.19
C ALA A 153 11.42 4.19 -7.04
N MET A 154 10.68 4.55 -8.09
CA MET A 154 10.38 3.66 -9.21
C MET A 154 11.46 3.86 -10.27
N ASN A 155 12.12 2.81 -10.73
CA ASN A 155 13.25 2.94 -11.65
C ASN A 155 13.08 2.05 -12.88
N VAL A 156 13.85 2.39 -13.92
CA VAL A 156 13.93 1.61 -15.17
C VAL A 156 15.11 0.65 -15.11
N TYR A 157 14.84 -0.62 -15.36
CA TYR A 157 15.81 -1.71 -15.36
C TYR A 157 15.82 -2.46 -16.69
N THR A 158 16.89 -3.22 -16.95
CA THR A 158 17.02 -4.12 -18.10
C THR A 158 17.80 -5.37 -17.74
N ALA A 159 17.39 -6.51 -18.29
CA ALA A 159 18.17 -7.74 -18.25
C ALA A 159 19.07 -7.94 -19.47
N LYS A 160 18.98 -7.04 -20.47
CA LYS A 160 19.68 -7.15 -21.75
C LYS A 160 20.98 -6.33 -21.81
N GLY A 161 21.35 -5.66 -20.71
CA GLY A 161 22.56 -4.85 -20.63
C GLY A 161 22.52 -3.57 -21.48
N LEU A 162 21.32 -3.07 -21.80
CA LEU A 162 21.13 -1.80 -22.49
C LEU A 162 21.47 -0.64 -21.55
N THR A 163 22.01 0.43 -22.11
CA THR A 163 22.00 1.74 -21.46
C THR A 163 20.75 2.52 -21.87
N ILE A 164 20.43 3.60 -21.15
CA ILE A 164 19.33 4.47 -21.54
C ILE A 164 19.55 5.08 -22.93
N ASP A 165 20.80 5.44 -23.24
CA ASP A 165 21.17 6.00 -24.55
C ASP A 165 21.00 4.98 -25.69
N ASP A 166 21.35 3.69 -25.45
CA ASP A 166 21.10 2.62 -26.41
C ASP A 166 19.60 2.44 -26.68
N ALA A 167 18.78 2.49 -25.65
CA ALA A 167 17.34 2.40 -25.78
C ALA A 167 16.74 3.59 -26.54
N LEU A 168 17.17 4.81 -26.24
CA LEU A 168 16.70 6.02 -26.93
C LEU A 168 17.19 6.12 -28.39
N ALA A 169 18.27 5.46 -28.73
CA ALA A 169 18.79 5.39 -30.12
C ALA A 169 18.16 4.23 -30.92
N SER A 170 17.31 3.42 -30.34
CA SER A 170 16.71 2.25 -31.01
C SER A 170 15.79 2.67 -32.16
N THR A 171 15.94 1.97 -33.27
CA THR A 171 15.00 2.03 -34.42
C THR A 171 14.02 0.85 -34.42
N ASP A 172 14.31 -0.17 -33.63
CA ASP A 172 13.42 -1.32 -33.41
C ASP A 172 12.41 -1.01 -32.30
N THR A 173 11.24 -1.63 -32.35
CA THR A 173 10.22 -1.47 -31.32
C THR A 173 10.72 -2.08 -30.01
N LEU A 174 10.84 -1.27 -28.97
CA LEU A 174 11.21 -1.69 -27.62
C LEU A 174 9.97 -2.20 -26.88
N LYS A 175 10.08 -3.37 -26.25
CA LYS A 175 9.10 -3.86 -25.31
C LYS A 175 9.41 -3.33 -23.90
N ILE A 176 8.47 -2.61 -23.30
CA ILE A 176 8.64 -2.01 -21.98
C ILE A 176 7.55 -2.55 -21.05
N ALA A 177 7.95 -3.27 -20.00
CA ALA A 177 7.02 -3.73 -18.98
C ALA A 177 6.75 -2.61 -17.96
N VAL A 178 5.47 -2.39 -17.65
CA VAL A 178 4.99 -1.39 -16.69
C VAL A 178 3.92 -2.00 -15.79
N PRO A 179 3.72 -1.44 -14.56
CA PRO A 179 2.55 -1.78 -13.74
C PRO A 179 1.24 -1.46 -14.46
N ASN A 180 0.19 -2.26 -14.24
CA ASN A 180 -1.12 -2.11 -14.88
C ASN A 180 -2.17 -1.39 -14.01
N ASP A 181 -1.82 -0.95 -12.80
CA ASP A 181 -2.72 -0.11 -12.01
C ASP A 181 -2.55 1.36 -12.40
N LEU A 182 -3.68 2.07 -12.49
CA LEU A 182 -3.78 3.44 -12.99
C LEU A 182 -2.69 4.37 -12.45
N THR A 183 -2.38 4.31 -11.17
CA THR A 183 -1.49 5.28 -10.52
C THR A 183 -0.01 4.94 -10.69
N ASN A 184 0.36 3.65 -10.66
CA ASN A 184 1.73 3.23 -10.92
C ASN A 184 2.03 3.18 -12.42
N GLU A 185 1.06 2.84 -13.30
CA GLU A 185 1.21 3.02 -14.74
C GLU A 185 1.51 4.48 -15.07
N GLY A 186 0.65 5.41 -14.60
CA GLY A 186 0.85 6.84 -14.81
C GLY A 186 2.20 7.35 -14.31
N ARG A 187 2.68 6.84 -13.14
CA ARG A 187 4.03 7.15 -12.62
C ARG A 187 5.12 6.60 -13.53
N ALA A 188 4.98 5.36 -14.02
CA ALA A 188 5.92 4.75 -14.96
C ALA A 188 5.98 5.51 -16.28
N LEU A 189 4.84 5.95 -16.81
CA LEU A 189 4.78 6.76 -18.03
C LEU A 189 5.48 8.11 -17.84
N LYS A 190 5.25 8.81 -16.73
CA LYS A 190 5.97 10.07 -16.43
C LYS A 190 7.49 9.86 -16.33
N LEU A 191 7.93 8.76 -15.71
CA LEU A 191 9.34 8.42 -15.64
C LEU A 191 9.93 8.19 -17.02
N LEU A 192 9.25 7.45 -17.89
CA LEU A 192 9.68 7.20 -19.26
C LEU A 192 9.64 8.46 -20.15
N GLU A 193 8.67 9.36 -19.94
CA GLU A 193 8.64 10.67 -20.56
C GLU A 193 9.86 11.50 -20.16
N SER A 194 10.18 11.55 -18.86
CA SER A 194 11.36 12.26 -18.35
C SER A 194 12.68 11.69 -18.91
N ALA A 195 12.70 10.39 -19.19
CA ALA A 195 13.82 9.73 -19.88
C ALA A 195 13.88 10.04 -21.37
N GLY A 196 12.79 10.55 -21.98
CA GLY A 196 12.79 10.99 -23.38
C GLY A 196 12.17 10.03 -24.39
N PHE A 197 11.42 8.99 -23.95
CA PHE A 197 10.84 7.99 -24.87
C PHE A 197 9.65 8.53 -25.69
N PHE A 198 8.87 9.42 -25.10
CA PHE A 198 7.66 9.99 -25.72
C PHE A 198 7.27 11.30 -25.02
N THR A 199 6.18 11.89 -25.45
CA THR A 199 5.53 13.05 -24.81
C THR A 199 4.10 12.68 -24.44
N ILE A 200 3.69 13.01 -23.22
CA ILE A 200 2.34 12.83 -22.69
C ILE A 200 1.55 14.14 -22.91
N ASP A 201 0.24 14.03 -23.11
CA ASP A 201 -0.65 15.20 -23.15
C ASP A 201 -0.57 15.95 -21.80
N PRO A 202 -0.21 17.24 -21.78
CA PRO A 202 -0.13 17.99 -20.53
C PRO A 202 -1.48 18.10 -19.78
N GLU A 203 -2.60 17.84 -20.45
CA GLU A 203 -3.93 17.83 -19.86
C GLU A 203 -4.33 16.44 -19.27
N ALA A 204 -3.50 15.40 -19.39
CA ALA A 204 -3.77 14.04 -18.92
C ALA A 204 -3.83 13.91 -17.37
N GLY A 205 -3.40 14.97 -16.63
CA GLY A 205 -3.52 15.01 -15.19
C GLY A 205 -2.45 14.21 -14.42
N ALA A 206 -2.83 13.79 -13.20
CA ALA A 206 -1.87 13.18 -12.27
C ALA A 206 -1.49 11.73 -12.64
N SER A 207 -2.39 10.98 -13.25
CA SER A 207 -2.20 9.58 -13.65
C SER A 207 -2.52 9.42 -15.14
N PRO A 208 -1.58 9.76 -16.04
CA PRO A 208 -1.75 9.54 -17.47
C PRO A 208 -1.82 8.05 -17.81
N GLU A 209 -2.59 7.71 -18.83
CA GLU A 209 -2.67 6.38 -19.42
C GLU A 209 -1.86 6.32 -20.74
N ILE A 210 -1.60 5.13 -21.26
CA ILE A 210 -0.89 4.94 -22.55
C ILE A 210 -1.59 5.69 -23.69
N SER A 211 -2.91 5.84 -23.62
CA SER A 211 -3.71 6.59 -24.60
C SER A 211 -3.43 8.10 -24.62
N ASP A 212 -2.82 8.64 -23.57
CA ASP A 212 -2.47 10.05 -23.45
C ASP A 212 -1.10 10.39 -24.07
N ILE A 213 -0.39 9.38 -24.58
CA ILE A 213 0.87 9.60 -25.30
C ILE A 213 0.59 10.26 -26.65
N THR A 214 1.09 11.47 -26.85
CA THR A 214 0.86 12.29 -28.04
C THR A 214 1.93 12.12 -29.13
N GLU A 215 3.17 11.81 -28.73
CA GLU A 215 4.30 11.65 -29.67
C GLU A 215 5.28 10.61 -29.13
N TYR A 216 5.56 9.58 -29.90
CA TYR A 216 6.64 8.63 -29.63
C TYR A 216 7.95 9.09 -30.26
N LYS A 217 9.01 9.20 -29.46
CA LYS A 217 10.39 9.48 -29.94
C LYS A 217 11.11 8.20 -30.35
N VAL A 218 10.74 7.09 -29.71
CA VAL A 218 11.24 5.74 -29.95
C VAL A 218 10.03 4.82 -30.12
N PRO A 219 10.03 3.84 -31.04
CA PRO A 219 8.95 2.86 -31.13
C PRO A 219 8.85 2.04 -29.84
N VAL A 220 7.69 2.03 -29.20
CA VAL A 220 7.44 1.31 -27.92
C VAL A 220 6.21 0.44 -28.03
N GLU A 221 6.31 -0.78 -27.48
CA GLU A 221 5.21 -1.70 -27.18
C GLU A 221 5.18 -1.91 -25.68
N PHE A 222 4.09 -1.52 -25.01
CA PHE A 222 3.93 -1.72 -23.57
C PHE A 222 3.47 -3.14 -23.25
N VAL A 223 4.02 -3.67 -22.16
CA VAL A 223 3.63 -4.95 -21.53
C VAL A 223 3.12 -4.62 -20.14
N GLU A 224 1.79 -4.47 -20.02
CA GLU A 224 1.12 -4.12 -18.76
C GLU A 224 0.89 -5.39 -17.94
N VAL A 225 1.45 -5.44 -16.74
CA VAL A 225 1.30 -6.57 -15.80
C VAL A 225 1.13 -6.04 -14.37
N ASP A 226 0.62 -6.87 -13.49
CA ASP A 226 0.56 -6.50 -12.06
C ASP A 226 1.94 -6.09 -11.56
N ALA A 227 2.01 -5.05 -10.71
CA ALA A 227 3.26 -4.45 -10.25
C ALA A 227 4.28 -5.47 -9.68
N ASN A 228 3.78 -6.48 -8.94
CA ASN A 228 4.60 -7.58 -8.40
C ASN A 228 5.12 -8.56 -9.46
N LEU A 229 4.61 -8.51 -10.69
CA LEU A 229 5.01 -9.40 -11.79
C LEU A 229 5.98 -8.74 -12.77
N VAL A 230 6.17 -7.42 -12.71
CA VAL A 230 7.03 -6.70 -13.67
C VAL A 230 8.45 -7.26 -13.71
N TYR A 231 9.05 -7.56 -12.55
CA TYR A 231 10.38 -8.19 -12.52
C TYR A 231 10.38 -9.59 -13.14
N SER A 232 9.30 -10.35 -12.99
CA SER A 232 9.24 -11.74 -13.49
C SER A 232 9.31 -11.84 -15.01
N VAL A 233 8.92 -10.77 -15.73
CA VAL A 233 8.94 -10.70 -17.19
C VAL A 233 10.18 -9.96 -17.74
N ILE A 234 11.13 -9.53 -16.88
CA ILE A 234 12.28 -8.69 -17.28
C ILE A 234 13.15 -9.33 -18.37
N GLN A 235 13.19 -10.67 -18.44
CA GLN A 235 13.97 -11.38 -19.48
C GLN A 235 13.27 -11.37 -20.84
N ASP A 236 11.95 -11.14 -20.88
CA ASP A 236 11.12 -11.21 -22.09
C ASP A 236 10.90 -9.82 -22.73
N VAL A 237 11.31 -8.75 -22.03
CA VAL A 237 11.19 -7.35 -22.46
C VAL A 237 12.55 -6.70 -22.64
N ASP A 238 12.58 -5.49 -23.18
CA ASP A 238 13.81 -4.71 -23.34
C ASP A 238 14.07 -3.87 -22.08
N LEU A 239 13.02 -3.26 -21.54
CA LEU A 239 13.04 -2.47 -20.32
C LEU A 239 11.90 -2.87 -19.39
N ALA A 240 12.10 -2.67 -18.11
CA ALA A 240 11.08 -2.89 -17.07
C ALA A 240 11.07 -1.71 -16.09
N VAL A 241 9.90 -1.12 -15.84
CA VAL A 241 9.71 -0.05 -14.86
C VAL A 241 9.18 -0.68 -13.58
N ILE A 242 10.01 -0.74 -12.54
CA ILE A 242 9.74 -1.56 -11.36
C ILE A 242 9.61 -0.69 -10.11
N ASN A 243 8.53 -0.89 -9.34
CA ASN A 243 8.37 -0.29 -8.02
C ASN A 243 9.51 -0.68 -7.08
N GLY A 244 10.00 0.26 -6.28
CA GLY A 244 11.24 0.08 -5.53
C GLY A 244 11.23 -1.08 -4.54
N ASN A 245 10.10 -1.34 -3.85
CA ASN A 245 9.97 -2.49 -2.96
C ASN A 245 10.12 -3.83 -3.72
N TYR A 246 9.48 -3.98 -4.88
CA TYR A 246 9.60 -5.20 -5.69
C TYR A 246 10.98 -5.33 -6.35
N ALA A 247 11.62 -4.21 -6.67
CA ALA A 247 13.00 -4.23 -7.13
C ALA A 247 13.93 -4.77 -6.04
N LEU A 248 13.84 -4.25 -4.81
CA LEU A 248 14.63 -4.69 -3.67
C LEU A 248 14.37 -6.15 -3.30
N ASP A 249 13.09 -6.57 -3.23
CA ASP A 249 12.71 -7.97 -2.95
C ASP A 249 13.25 -8.93 -4.03
N SER A 250 13.48 -8.43 -5.25
CA SER A 250 14.07 -9.18 -6.36
C SER A 250 15.60 -9.12 -6.39
N GLY A 251 16.23 -8.45 -5.41
CA GLY A 251 17.66 -8.29 -5.29
C GLY A 251 18.27 -7.21 -6.18
N LEU A 252 17.45 -6.36 -6.81
CA LEU A 252 17.91 -5.19 -7.55
C LEU A 252 18.17 -4.02 -6.60
N THR A 253 19.11 -3.18 -6.98
CA THR A 253 19.44 -1.94 -6.27
C THR A 253 19.25 -0.72 -7.16
N ALA A 254 19.36 0.48 -6.59
CA ALA A 254 19.35 1.70 -7.39
C ALA A 254 20.52 1.77 -8.40
N ASP A 255 21.63 1.06 -8.14
CA ASP A 255 22.79 1.06 -9.04
C ASP A 255 22.60 0.13 -10.25
N ASP A 256 21.64 -0.81 -10.20
CA ASP A 256 21.26 -1.66 -11.32
C ASP A 256 20.32 -0.94 -12.30
N ALA A 257 19.74 0.20 -11.89
CA ALA A 257 18.83 0.97 -12.72
C ALA A 257 19.57 1.71 -13.83
N ILE A 258 19.04 1.64 -15.06
CA ILE A 258 19.56 2.40 -16.20
C ILE A 258 18.99 3.81 -16.27
N PHE A 259 17.86 4.07 -15.58
CA PHE A 259 17.28 5.39 -15.38
C PHE A 259 16.57 5.44 -14.04
N LYS A 260 16.81 6.51 -13.27
CA LYS A 260 16.34 6.64 -11.89
C LYS A 260 15.29 7.74 -11.79
N GLU A 261 14.22 7.49 -11.05
CA GLU A 261 13.31 8.53 -10.62
C GLU A 261 14.04 9.47 -9.64
N SER A 262 14.03 10.75 -9.90
CA SER A 262 14.79 11.75 -9.13
C SER A 262 13.97 12.96 -8.70
N GLU A 263 12.77 13.13 -9.25
CA GLU A 263 11.92 14.28 -9.01
C GLU A 263 10.54 13.86 -8.50
N TYR A 264 10.12 14.48 -7.41
CA TYR A 264 8.80 14.29 -6.80
C TYR A 264 8.14 15.67 -6.74
N ALA A 265 7.20 15.92 -7.65
CA ALA A 265 6.57 17.23 -7.82
C ALA A 265 5.71 17.64 -6.60
N ASP A 266 5.19 16.65 -5.87
CA ASP A 266 4.33 16.83 -4.70
C ASP A 266 4.37 15.57 -3.80
N ASN A 267 3.47 15.49 -2.83
CA ASN A 267 3.37 14.36 -1.92
C ASN A 267 2.63 13.13 -2.47
N SER A 268 2.25 13.12 -3.74
CA SER A 268 1.45 12.03 -4.35
C SER A 268 2.10 10.65 -4.18
N TYR A 269 3.43 10.60 -4.19
CA TYR A 269 4.19 9.36 -4.06
C TYR A 269 4.79 9.13 -2.66
N TYR A 270 4.42 9.94 -1.66
CA TYR A 270 4.74 9.65 -0.27
C TYR A 270 3.92 8.44 0.17
N CYS A 271 4.60 7.42 0.67
CA CYS A 271 3.95 6.26 1.26
C CYS A 271 3.45 6.61 2.66
N LEU A 272 2.43 5.88 3.12
CA LEU A 272 1.68 6.23 4.30
C LEU A 272 1.33 5.00 5.15
N ILE A 273 0.92 5.27 6.39
CA ILE A 273 0.21 4.32 7.26
C ILE A 273 -1.28 4.65 7.17
N ALA A 274 -2.10 3.65 6.83
CA ALA A 274 -3.55 3.75 6.80
C ALA A 274 -4.19 2.89 7.88
N VAL A 275 -5.31 3.40 8.41
CA VAL A 275 -6.19 2.72 9.39
C VAL A 275 -7.65 2.89 8.97
N ARG A 276 -8.60 2.19 9.60
CA ARG A 276 -10.03 2.50 9.43
C ARG A 276 -10.29 3.91 9.94
N THR A 277 -11.21 4.64 9.31
CA THR A 277 -11.49 6.06 9.66
C THR A 277 -11.95 6.20 11.11
N GLU A 278 -12.73 5.25 11.63
CA GLU A 278 -13.15 5.23 13.04
C GLU A 278 -12.00 5.11 14.04
N ASP A 279 -10.88 4.55 13.62
CA ASP A 279 -9.68 4.30 14.41
C ASP A 279 -8.61 5.40 14.29
N ALA A 280 -8.86 6.48 13.53
CA ALA A 280 -7.86 7.53 13.24
C ALA A 280 -7.29 8.20 14.52
N GLU A 281 -8.10 8.29 15.57
CA GLU A 281 -7.72 8.90 16.84
C GLU A 281 -7.19 7.88 17.87
N ASN A 282 -7.07 6.59 17.52
CA ASN A 282 -6.61 5.56 18.42
C ASN A 282 -5.18 5.86 18.93
N PRO A 283 -4.97 5.98 20.27
CA PRO A 283 -3.68 6.35 20.82
C PRO A 283 -2.59 5.31 20.57
N VAL A 284 -2.93 4.03 20.42
CA VAL A 284 -1.98 2.98 20.04
C VAL A 284 -1.42 3.22 18.65
N TYR A 285 -2.28 3.53 17.68
CA TYR A 285 -1.87 3.74 16.29
C TYR A 285 -1.05 5.03 16.13
N LYS A 286 -1.45 6.09 16.83
CA LYS A 286 -0.64 7.32 16.90
C LYS A 286 0.76 7.06 17.48
N ARG A 287 0.84 6.25 18.56
CA ARG A 287 2.14 5.87 19.16
C ARG A 287 3.01 5.08 18.19
N ILE A 288 2.41 4.21 17.34
CA ILE A 288 3.12 3.47 16.29
C ILE A 288 3.68 4.46 15.24
N VAL A 289 2.90 5.43 14.77
CA VAL A 289 3.37 6.48 13.84
C VAL A 289 4.54 7.27 14.45
N GLU A 290 4.43 7.69 15.73
CA GLU A 290 5.52 8.38 16.44
C GLU A 290 6.78 7.52 16.56
N ALA A 291 6.63 6.22 16.78
CA ALA A 291 7.77 5.30 16.85
C ALA A 291 8.44 5.09 15.50
N TYR A 292 7.67 5.18 14.42
CA TYR A 292 8.15 5.08 13.04
C TYR A 292 8.89 6.34 12.60
N GLN A 293 8.30 7.52 12.82
CA GLN A 293 8.82 8.81 12.35
C GLN A 293 9.96 9.33 13.24
N THR A 294 11.06 8.57 13.33
CA THR A 294 12.20 8.88 14.18
C THR A 294 13.51 8.92 13.42
N GLN A 295 14.55 9.46 14.06
CA GLN A 295 15.91 9.44 13.51
C GLN A 295 16.42 8.00 13.35
N ASP A 296 16.06 7.09 14.27
CA ASP A 296 16.44 5.67 14.18
C ASP A 296 15.97 5.04 12.86
N THR A 297 14.75 5.37 12.41
CA THR A 297 14.21 4.90 11.13
C THR A 297 14.96 5.51 9.93
N ILE A 298 15.33 6.79 10.01
CA ILE A 298 16.16 7.44 8.98
C ILE A 298 17.53 6.78 8.88
N ASP A 299 18.14 6.43 10.03
CA ASP A 299 19.43 5.76 10.06
C ASP A 299 19.35 4.37 9.40
N ILE A 300 18.25 3.62 9.62
CA ILE A 300 17.99 2.35 8.91
C ILE A 300 17.93 2.57 7.40
N TYR A 301 17.22 3.61 6.93
CA TYR A 301 17.14 3.92 5.49
C TYR A 301 18.51 4.18 4.88
N ASN A 302 19.38 4.88 5.60
CA ASN A 302 20.73 5.22 5.13
C ASN A 302 21.68 4.03 5.17
N ASP A 303 21.65 3.26 6.26
CA ASP A 303 22.63 2.20 6.52
C ASP A 303 22.27 0.90 5.77
N GLU A 304 21.00 0.47 5.84
CA GLU A 304 20.53 -0.78 5.24
C GLU A 304 20.22 -0.60 3.75
N PHE A 305 19.55 0.51 3.40
CA PHE A 305 19.03 0.74 2.05
C PHE A 305 19.81 1.82 1.27
N LYS A 306 20.89 2.36 1.82
CA LYS A 306 21.79 3.31 1.15
C LYS A 306 21.08 4.50 0.52
N GLY A 307 20.04 5.01 1.21
CA GLY A 307 19.23 6.13 0.73
C GLY A 307 18.25 5.77 -0.38
N PHE A 308 17.94 4.50 -0.60
CA PHE A 308 16.89 4.09 -1.53
C PHE A 308 15.49 4.52 -1.04
N PHE A 309 15.33 4.58 0.29
CA PHE A 309 14.17 5.18 0.94
C PHE A 309 14.50 6.60 1.41
N VAL A 310 13.59 7.52 1.17
CA VAL A 310 13.67 8.91 1.64
C VAL A 310 12.56 9.14 2.66
N PRO A 311 12.85 9.69 3.86
CA PRO A 311 11.84 9.87 4.90
C PRO A 311 10.84 10.97 4.49
N ALA A 312 9.62 10.59 4.09
CA ALA A 312 8.60 11.48 3.54
C ALA A 312 8.13 12.54 4.57
N TRP A 313 8.02 12.17 5.84
CA TRP A 313 7.59 13.08 6.93
C TRP A 313 8.57 14.25 7.20
N THR A 314 9.73 14.27 6.58
CA THR A 314 10.72 15.37 6.71
C THR A 314 10.67 16.36 5.56
N LEU A 315 9.88 16.09 4.52
CA LEU A 315 9.84 16.85 3.28
C LEU A 315 8.66 17.84 3.21
N GLY A 316 7.70 17.74 4.13
CA GLY A 316 6.48 18.54 4.20
C GLY A 316 6.63 19.88 4.90
#